data_df82151f65318798cccebb8eea47accb
#
_entry.id   df82151f65318798cccebb8eea47accb
#
_cell.length_a   1.000
_cell.length_b   1.000
_cell.length_c   1.000
_cell.angle_alpha   90.00
_cell.angle_beta   90.00
_cell.angle_gamma   90.00
#
_symmetry.space_group_name_H-M   'P 1'
#
loop_
_entity.id
_entity.type
_entity.pdbx_description
1 polymer ?
#
loop_
_entity_poly.entity_id
_entity_poly.type
_entity_poly.pdbx_seq_one_letter_code
_entity_poly.pdbx_strand_id
1 'polypeptide(L)'
;MIYKAVNNQTAAAAAKNLMERQADGLVLLFSSELAVVYGYPQYIDVNACVRNGAFLYQAWHLGGAIVCFPGDLSIMELKNGGSNFGCEFISAVRDMLESRKLSSLIDGNDLMVNGRKCGSWARTSDRGYTQTVVHFSINSDVATIRELCTKPMVKIPGALSDYGITAEDIWTIIKEHTSLSSHTS
;
A
#
# COMPACT_ATOMS: atom_id res chain seq x y z
N MET A 1 -13.45 -11.44 5.36
CA MET A 1 -13.74 -11.62 3.90
C MET A 1 -12.57 -11.06 3.10
N ILE A 2 -12.11 -11.73 2.01
CA ILE A 2 -10.96 -11.29 1.20
C ILE A 2 -11.42 -11.03 -0.23
N TYR A 3 -11.18 -9.82 -0.72
CA TYR A 3 -11.42 -9.42 -2.12
C TYR A 3 -10.10 -9.23 -2.85
N LYS A 4 -10.00 -9.72 -4.08
CA LYS A 4 -8.87 -9.45 -4.98
C LYS A 4 -9.30 -8.43 -6.03
N ALA A 5 -8.50 -7.38 -6.20
CA ALA A 5 -8.71 -6.33 -7.18
C ALA A 5 -7.48 -6.21 -8.09
N VAL A 6 -7.69 -5.80 -9.33
CA VAL A 6 -6.62 -5.64 -10.33
C VAL A 6 -6.34 -4.16 -10.66
N ASN A 7 -7.20 -3.25 -10.23
CA ASN A 7 -7.00 -1.82 -10.36
C ASN A 7 -7.64 -1.06 -9.18
N ASN A 8 -7.29 0.21 -9.05
CA ASN A 8 -7.77 1.05 -7.94
C ASN A 8 -9.29 1.24 -7.94
N GLN A 9 -9.95 1.26 -9.10
CA GLN A 9 -11.41 1.38 -9.18
C GLN A 9 -12.11 0.16 -8.57
N THR A 10 -11.67 -1.05 -8.89
CA THR A 10 -12.24 -2.28 -8.33
C THR A 10 -11.92 -2.42 -6.85
N ALA A 11 -10.74 -1.98 -6.40
CA ALA A 11 -10.37 -1.96 -4.99
C ALA A 11 -11.28 -0.99 -4.19
N ALA A 12 -11.51 0.22 -4.72
CA ALA A 12 -12.39 1.20 -4.11
C ALA A 12 -13.84 0.71 -4.02
N ALA A 13 -14.35 0.05 -5.07
CA ALA A 13 -15.69 -0.53 -5.07
C ALA A 13 -15.85 -1.64 -4.02
N ALA A 14 -14.85 -2.52 -3.88
CA ALA A 14 -14.84 -3.56 -2.87
C ALA A 14 -14.80 -2.98 -1.45
N ALA A 15 -13.95 -1.98 -1.21
CA ALA A 15 -13.86 -1.28 0.06
C ALA A 15 -15.18 -0.60 0.44
N LYS A 16 -15.79 0.12 -0.50
CA LYS A 16 -17.10 0.75 -0.32
C LYS A 16 -18.17 -0.27 0.07
N ASN A 17 -18.22 -1.41 -0.61
CA ASN A 17 -19.18 -2.47 -0.31
C ASN A 17 -19.01 -3.03 1.12
N LEU A 18 -17.76 -3.22 1.58
CA LEU A 18 -17.48 -3.63 2.95
C LEU A 18 -17.94 -2.58 3.96
N MET A 19 -17.65 -1.31 3.69
CA MET A 19 -18.04 -0.19 4.56
C MET A 19 -19.56 -0.05 4.67
N GLU A 20 -20.30 -0.13 3.57
CA GLU A 20 -21.75 -0.05 3.55
C GLU A 20 -22.41 -1.19 4.32
N ARG A 21 -21.79 -2.36 4.33
CA ARG A 21 -22.25 -3.53 5.11
C ARG A 21 -21.73 -3.56 6.53
N GLN A 22 -20.86 -2.63 6.92
CA GLN A 22 -20.13 -2.63 8.19
C GLN A 22 -19.44 -3.98 8.45
N ALA A 23 -18.88 -4.59 7.39
CA ALA A 23 -18.28 -5.92 7.43
C ALA A 23 -16.75 -5.82 7.47
N ASP A 24 -16.14 -6.62 8.34
CA ASP A 24 -14.69 -6.76 8.38
C ASP A 24 -14.18 -7.49 7.13
N GLY A 25 -13.07 -7.01 6.56
CA GLY A 25 -12.49 -7.62 5.39
C GLY A 25 -11.16 -7.03 4.94
N LEU A 26 -10.54 -7.74 3.99
CA LEU A 26 -9.32 -7.34 3.31
C LEU A 26 -9.61 -7.13 1.83
N VAL A 27 -9.07 -6.07 1.26
CA VAL A 27 -9.02 -5.84 -0.18
C VAL A 27 -7.56 -5.87 -0.61
N LEU A 28 -7.22 -6.80 -1.50
CA LEU A 28 -5.89 -6.97 -2.06
C LEU A 28 -5.89 -6.40 -3.47
N LEU A 29 -5.08 -5.38 -3.69
CA LEU A 29 -4.88 -4.77 -5.00
C LEU A 29 -3.53 -5.17 -5.57
N PHE A 30 -3.53 -6.01 -6.59
CA PHE A 30 -2.38 -6.24 -7.48
C PHE A 30 -2.49 -5.24 -8.62
N SER A 31 -1.72 -4.17 -8.58
CA SER A 31 -1.85 -3.08 -9.57
C SER A 31 -1.50 -3.58 -10.97
N SER A 32 -2.40 -3.37 -11.92
CA SER A 32 -2.17 -3.62 -13.35
C SER A 32 -1.90 -2.34 -14.14
N GLU A 33 -1.91 -1.19 -13.48
CA GLU A 33 -1.87 0.13 -14.09
C GLU A 33 -0.88 1.06 -13.37
N LEU A 34 -0.33 2.04 -14.09
CA LEU A 34 0.31 3.19 -13.48
C LEU A 34 -0.79 4.10 -12.92
N ALA A 35 -0.78 4.33 -11.62
CA ALA A 35 -1.79 5.15 -10.96
C ALA A 35 -1.18 6.03 -9.88
N VAL A 36 -1.78 7.20 -9.67
CA VAL A 36 -1.47 8.08 -8.55
C VAL A 36 -2.70 8.15 -7.65
N VAL A 37 -2.57 7.63 -6.43
CA VAL A 37 -3.58 7.73 -5.38
C VAL A 37 -3.17 8.87 -4.46
N TYR A 38 -3.97 9.92 -4.35
CA TYR A 38 -3.59 11.14 -3.66
C TYR A 38 -4.69 11.65 -2.72
N GLY A 39 -4.27 12.27 -1.61
CA GLY A 39 -5.19 12.96 -0.70
C GLY A 39 -5.43 14.41 -1.14
N TYR A 40 -4.35 15.13 -1.45
CA TYR A 40 -4.40 16.55 -1.79
C TYR A 40 -3.85 16.80 -3.19
N PRO A 41 -4.62 17.50 -4.08
CA PRO A 41 -4.24 17.76 -5.46
C PRO A 41 -2.90 18.50 -5.64
N GLN A 42 -2.49 19.34 -4.67
CA GLN A 42 -1.23 20.06 -4.72
C GLN A 42 0.03 19.17 -4.67
N TYR A 43 -0.13 17.88 -4.42
CA TYR A 43 0.98 16.94 -4.37
C TYR A 43 1.23 16.18 -5.66
N ILE A 44 0.46 16.47 -6.71
CA ILE A 44 0.56 15.82 -8.01
C ILE A 44 0.70 16.81 -9.14
N ASP A 45 1.45 16.46 -10.20
CA ASP A 45 1.44 17.13 -11.49
C ASP A 45 0.45 16.41 -12.41
N VAL A 46 -0.76 16.98 -12.54
CA VAL A 46 -1.83 16.41 -13.37
C VAL A 46 -1.40 16.28 -14.84
N ASN A 47 -0.66 17.29 -15.37
CA ASN A 47 -0.20 17.25 -16.76
C ASN A 47 0.83 16.14 -16.98
N ALA A 48 1.75 15.95 -16.03
CA ALA A 48 2.70 14.84 -16.07
C ALA A 48 1.98 13.50 -15.97
N CYS A 49 0.98 13.37 -15.10
CA CYS A 49 0.17 12.15 -15.00
C CYS A 49 -0.51 11.82 -16.34
N VAL A 50 -1.11 12.79 -16.99
CA VAL A 50 -1.74 12.58 -18.31
C VAL A 50 -0.71 12.16 -19.36
N ARG A 51 0.45 12.83 -19.44
CA ARG A 51 1.51 12.47 -20.40
C ARG A 51 2.05 11.05 -20.19
N ASN A 52 2.10 10.59 -18.94
CA ASN A 52 2.57 9.24 -18.61
C ASN A 52 1.45 8.19 -18.64
N GLY A 53 0.21 8.55 -18.97
CA GLY A 53 -0.93 7.63 -19.00
C GLY A 53 -1.31 7.13 -17.60
N ALA A 54 -0.98 7.88 -16.54
CA ALA A 54 -1.29 7.51 -15.18
C ALA A 54 -2.74 7.81 -14.83
N PHE A 55 -3.42 6.85 -14.21
CA PHE A 55 -4.75 7.06 -13.64
C PHE A 55 -4.68 7.85 -12.34
N LEU A 56 -5.66 8.71 -12.10
CA LEU A 56 -5.74 9.55 -10.92
C LEU A 56 -6.90 9.11 -10.02
N TYR A 57 -6.58 8.78 -8.76
CA TYR A 57 -7.56 8.38 -7.76
C TYR A 57 -7.42 9.23 -6.51
N GLN A 58 -8.48 9.96 -6.16
CA GLN A 58 -8.48 10.75 -4.93
C GLN A 58 -8.91 9.90 -3.74
N ALA A 59 -8.10 9.90 -2.69
CA ALA A 59 -8.35 9.19 -1.45
C ALA A 59 -8.20 10.15 -0.26
N TRP A 60 -9.31 10.66 0.25
CA TRP A 60 -9.38 11.72 1.25
C TRP A 60 -8.66 11.42 2.58
N HIS A 61 -8.40 10.17 2.87
CA HIS A 61 -7.71 9.72 4.08
C HIS A 61 -6.18 9.66 3.92
N LEU A 62 -5.65 9.89 2.73
CA LEU A 62 -4.22 9.93 2.51
C LEU A 62 -3.69 11.36 2.71
N GLY A 63 -2.69 11.51 3.57
CA GLY A 63 -2.00 12.78 3.82
C GLY A 63 -0.99 13.16 2.73
N GLY A 64 -0.82 12.34 1.69
CA GLY A 64 0.17 12.52 0.63
C GLY A 64 -0.30 11.95 -0.70
N ALA A 65 0.65 11.42 -1.47
CA ALA A 65 0.39 10.68 -2.69
C ALA A 65 1.20 9.37 -2.70
N ILE A 66 0.62 8.34 -3.31
CA ILE A 66 1.26 7.06 -3.59
C ILE A 66 1.22 6.86 -5.09
N VAL A 67 2.35 6.52 -5.70
CA VAL A 67 2.42 6.10 -7.09
C VAL A 67 2.45 4.59 -7.11
N CYS A 68 1.45 3.99 -7.75
CA CYS A 68 1.33 2.55 -7.93
C CYS A 68 1.78 2.21 -9.35
N PHE A 69 2.74 1.30 -9.46
CA PHE A 69 3.19 0.75 -10.74
C PHE A 69 2.53 -0.61 -11.01
N PRO A 70 2.45 -1.06 -12.27
CA PRO A 70 2.06 -2.43 -12.58
C PRO A 70 2.91 -3.44 -11.80
N GLY A 71 2.28 -4.36 -11.08
CA GLY A 71 2.93 -5.34 -10.21
C GLY A 71 3.07 -4.93 -8.75
N ASP A 72 2.82 -3.66 -8.40
CA ASP A 72 2.79 -3.24 -7.00
C ASP A 72 1.61 -3.88 -6.24
N LEU A 73 1.79 -4.03 -4.94
CA LEU A 73 0.79 -4.64 -4.06
C LEU A 73 0.32 -3.62 -3.01
N SER A 74 -0.98 -3.42 -2.95
CA SER A 74 -1.61 -2.71 -1.83
C SER A 74 -2.62 -3.62 -1.12
N ILE A 75 -2.67 -3.47 0.20
CA ILE A 75 -3.59 -4.21 1.04
C ILE A 75 -4.38 -3.20 1.85
N MET A 76 -5.69 -3.31 1.80
CA MET A 76 -6.59 -2.49 2.59
C MET A 76 -7.34 -3.38 3.56
N GLU A 77 -7.12 -3.18 4.86
CA GLU A 77 -7.96 -3.75 5.90
C GLU A 77 -9.09 -2.79 6.24
N LEU A 78 -10.29 -3.33 6.33
CA LEU A 78 -11.47 -2.63 6.82
C LEU A 78 -11.99 -3.39 8.05
N LYS A 79 -12.15 -2.70 9.18
CA LYS A 79 -12.49 -3.32 10.45
C LYS A 79 -13.36 -2.43 11.33
N ASN A 80 -14.32 -3.04 12.01
CA ASN A 80 -15.02 -2.39 13.11
C ASN A 80 -14.09 -2.30 14.33
N GLY A 81 -13.99 -1.10 14.93
CA GLY A 81 -13.08 -0.84 16.04
C GLY A 81 -11.65 -0.49 15.59
N GLY A 82 -10.70 -0.66 16.50
CA GLY A 82 -9.29 -0.39 16.25
C GLY A 82 -8.58 -1.54 15.52
N SER A 83 -7.49 -1.22 14.83
CA SER A 83 -6.64 -2.20 14.18
C SER A 83 -5.16 -1.83 14.30
N ASN A 84 -4.30 -2.82 14.52
CA ASN A 84 -2.85 -2.71 14.46
C ASN A 84 -2.27 -3.31 13.16
N PHE A 85 -3.13 -3.76 12.26
CA PHE A 85 -2.77 -4.49 11.05
C PHE A 85 -1.61 -3.86 10.27
N GLY A 86 -1.65 -2.54 10.03
CA GLY A 86 -0.60 -1.88 9.26
C GLY A 86 0.78 -2.01 9.89
N CYS A 87 0.88 -1.82 11.21
CA CYS A 87 2.13 -1.93 11.95
C CYS A 87 2.60 -3.39 12.04
N GLU A 88 1.72 -4.30 12.40
CA GLU A 88 2.03 -5.73 12.54
C GLU A 88 2.45 -6.34 11.20
N PHE A 89 1.71 -6.00 10.14
CA PHE A 89 1.97 -6.55 8.83
C PHE A 89 3.28 -6.03 8.22
N ILE A 90 3.57 -4.73 8.33
CA ILE A 90 4.84 -4.19 7.84
C ILE A 90 6.03 -4.73 8.63
N SER A 91 5.83 -5.04 9.93
CA SER A 91 6.84 -5.70 10.76
C SER A 91 7.12 -7.13 10.30
N ALA A 92 6.08 -7.90 9.98
CA ALA A 92 6.24 -9.26 9.45
C ALA A 92 7.00 -9.28 8.12
N VAL A 93 6.72 -8.31 7.24
CA VAL A 93 7.48 -8.15 5.99
C VAL A 93 8.93 -7.76 6.25
N ARG A 94 9.21 -6.84 7.19
CA ARG A 94 10.57 -6.52 7.60
C ARG A 94 11.32 -7.77 8.08
N ASP A 95 10.71 -8.57 8.95
CA ASP A 95 11.33 -9.77 9.50
C ASP A 95 11.67 -10.80 8.42
N MET A 96 10.81 -10.93 7.40
CA MET A 96 11.11 -11.73 6.21
C MET A 96 12.31 -11.18 5.44
N LEU A 97 12.40 -9.87 5.24
CA LEU A 97 13.53 -9.23 4.56
C LEU A 97 14.84 -9.44 5.33
N GLU A 98 14.82 -9.31 6.65
CA GLU A 98 15.97 -9.60 7.52
C GLU A 98 16.40 -11.06 7.44
N SER A 99 15.45 -12.01 7.39
CA SER A 99 15.75 -13.43 7.19
C SER A 99 16.48 -13.71 5.87
N ARG A 100 16.25 -12.88 4.86
CA ARG A 100 16.95 -12.88 3.56
C ARG A 100 18.23 -12.02 3.57
N LYS A 101 18.69 -11.56 4.74
CA LYS A 101 19.90 -10.74 4.94
C LYS A 101 19.84 -9.37 4.25
N LEU A 102 18.64 -8.82 4.06
CA LEU A 102 18.44 -7.46 3.58
C LEU A 102 18.38 -6.51 4.78
N SER A 103 19.14 -5.42 4.73
CA SER A 103 19.06 -4.38 5.76
C SER A 103 17.73 -3.67 5.65
N SER A 104 16.86 -3.88 6.64
CA SER A 104 15.54 -3.30 6.66
C SER A 104 15.20 -2.68 8.01
N LEU A 105 14.44 -1.59 7.99
CA LEU A 105 13.95 -0.92 9.19
C LEU A 105 12.59 -0.27 8.94
N ILE A 106 11.86 -0.02 10.01
CA ILE A 106 10.63 0.76 9.99
C ILE A 106 10.95 2.17 10.49
N ASP A 107 10.71 3.17 9.65
CA ASP A 107 10.90 4.59 9.97
C ASP A 107 9.55 5.31 9.91
N GLY A 108 8.92 5.46 11.08
CA GLY A 108 7.54 5.91 11.18
C GLY A 108 6.58 4.88 10.57
N ASN A 109 5.90 5.27 9.50
CA ASN A 109 4.97 4.39 8.77
C ASN A 109 5.60 3.78 7.52
N ASP A 110 6.90 3.94 7.30
CA ASP A 110 7.59 3.53 6.09
C ASP A 110 8.49 2.32 6.32
N LEU A 111 8.44 1.36 5.39
CA LEU A 111 9.39 0.27 5.29
C LEU A 111 10.59 0.73 4.45
N MET A 112 11.76 0.74 5.08
CA MET A 112 13.02 1.08 4.44
C MET A 112 13.82 -0.20 4.19
N VAL A 113 14.34 -0.37 2.96
CA VAL A 113 15.22 -1.48 2.59
C VAL A 113 16.48 -0.88 1.96
N ASN A 114 17.64 -1.19 2.55
CA ASN A 114 18.93 -0.62 2.13
C ASN A 114 18.88 0.92 1.98
N GLY A 115 18.20 1.61 2.91
CA GLY A 115 18.07 3.06 2.92
C GLY A 115 17.05 3.63 1.92
N ARG A 116 16.28 2.80 1.21
CA ARG A 116 15.24 3.22 0.28
C ARG A 116 13.85 2.86 0.79
N LYS A 117 12.87 3.73 0.56
CA LYS A 117 11.48 3.49 0.93
C LYS A 117 10.81 2.52 -0.04
N CYS A 118 10.51 1.31 0.40
CA CYS A 118 9.89 0.25 -0.40
C CYS A 118 8.45 -0.09 0.03
N GLY A 119 7.95 0.53 1.07
CA GLY A 119 6.57 0.34 1.52
C GLY A 119 6.14 1.40 2.50
N SER A 120 4.85 1.49 2.73
CA SER A 120 4.28 2.39 3.73
C SER A 120 2.89 1.93 4.14
N TRP A 121 2.42 2.42 5.29
CA TRP A 121 1.04 2.24 5.70
C TRP A 121 0.41 3.55 6.18
N ALA A 122 -0.90 3.63 6.05
CA ALA A 122 -1.71 4.71 6.58
C ALA A 122 -2.99 4.16 7.17
N ARG A 123 -3.54 4.84 8.18
CA ARG A 123 -4.78 4.46 8.83
C ARG A 123 -5.66 5.68 9.00
N THR A 124 -6.95 5.48 8.78
CA THR A 124 -8.00 6.43 9.14
C THR A 124 -9.11 5.72 9.89
N SER A 125 -9.82 6.44 10.75
CA SER A 125 -10.99 5.90 11.44
C SER A 125 -12.11 6.92 11.36
N ASP A 126 -13.31 6.45 11.03
CA ASP A 126 -14.53 7.24 11.02
C ASP A 126 -15.66 6.41 11.64
N ARG A 127 -16.39 7.02 12.60
CA ARG A 127 -17.57 6.44 13.27
C ARG A 127 -17.37 5.02 13.81
N GLY A 128 -16.17 4.74 14.34
CA GLY A 128 -15.83 3.43 14.90
C GLY A 128 -15.40 2.38 13.86
N TYR A 129 -15.32 2.74 12.59
CA TYR A 129 -14.81 1.90 11.53
C TYR A 129 -13.41 2.34 11.12
N THR A 130 -12.48 1.41 11.06
CA THR A 130 -11.07 1.67 10.74
C THR A 130 -10.72 1.13 9.36
N GLN A 131 -10.08 1.96 8.57
CA GLN A 131 -9.46 1.58 7.31
C GLN A 131 -7.95 1.72 7.44
N THR A 132 -7.22 0.65 7.19
CA THR A 132 -5.75 0.62 7.13
C THR A 132 -5.32 0.23 5.73
N VAL A 133 -4.44 1.02 5.12
CA VAL A 133 -3.86 0.72 3.81
C VAL A 133 -2.37 0.50 3.98
N VAL A 134 -1.86 -0.61 3.48
CA VAL A 134 -0.43 -0.91 3.36
C VAL A 134 -0.09 -1.01 1.89
N HIS A 135 0.93 -0.31 1.44
CA HIS A 135 1.42 -0.32 0.07
C HIS A 135 2.86 -0.81 0.01
N PHE A 136 3.17 -1.69 -0.93
CA PHE A 136 4.51 -2.17 -1.24
C PHE A 136 4.86 -1.84 -2.68
N SER A 137 5.94 -1.09 -2.85
CA SER A 137 6.52 -0.75 -4.15
C SER A 137 7.36 -1.94 -4.64
N ILE A 138 6.76 -2.77 -5.47
CA ILE A 138 7.45 -3.90 -6.09
C ILE A 138 8.29 -3.42 -7.28
N ASN A 139 7.70 -2.57 -8.12
CA ASN A 139 8.28 -2.09 -9.38
C ASN A 139 8.30 -0.56 -9.45
N SER A 140 8.94 0.12 -8.51
CA SER A 140 8.95 1.58 -8.55
C SER A 140 10.07 2.14 -9.46
N ASP A 141 9.75 3.19 -10.21
CA ASP A 141 10.71 4.03 -10.92
C ASP A 141 10.77 5.42 -10.32
N VAL A 142 11.96 5.78 -9.80
CA VAL A 142 12.19 7.06 -9.10
C VAL A 142 12.02 8.25 -10.04
N ALA A 143 12.39 8.12 -11.32
CA ALA A 143 12.27 9.20 -12.29
C ALA A 143 10.80 9.52 -12.54
N THR A 144 9.99 8.50 -12.81
CA THR A 144 8.55 8.64 -12.98
C THR A 144 7.88 9.23 -11.72
N ILE A 145 8.23 8.75 -10.52
CA ILE A 145 7.66 9.30 -9.28
C ILE A 145 7.96 10.80 -9.15
N ARG A 146 9.19 11.24 -9.46
CA ARG A 146 9.58 12.65 -9.43
C ARG A 146 8.82 13.51 -10.43
N GLU A 147 8.46 12.94 -11.55
CA GLU A 147 7.71 13.62 -12.59
C GLU A 147 6.23 13.77 -12.21
N LEU A 148 5.64 12.74 -11.62
CA LEU A 148 4.22 12.71 -11.26
C LEU A 148 3.90 13.47 -9.97
N CYS A 149 4.85 13.58 -9.04
CA CYS A 149 4.63 14.17 -7.71
C CYS A 149 5.37 15.51 -7.56
N THR A 150 4.66 16.54 -7.12
CA THR A 150 5.21 17.88 -6.88
C THR A 150 5.82 18.01 -5.48
N LYS A 151 5.45 17.14 -4.54
CA LYS A 151 5.99 17.17 -3.18
C LYS A 151 7.45 16.70 -3.17
N PRO A 152 8.36 17.45 -2.52
CA PRO A 152 9.73 17.01 -2.34
C PRO A 152 9.80 15.64 -1.67
N MET A 153 10.56 14.72 -2.25
CA MET A 153 10.79 13.40 -1.66
C MET A 153 11.79 13.51 -0.52
N VAL A 154 11.33 13.30 0.70
CA VAL A 154 12.19 13.25 1.89
C VAL A 154 12.97 11.93 1.94
N LYS A 155 12.35 10.84 1.48
CA LYS A 155 12.95 9.50 1.42
C LYS A 155 13.03 9.06 -0.04
N ILE A 156 14.16 8.48 -0.43
CA ILE A 156 14.36 7.99 -1.80
C ILE A 156 13.51 6.73 -1.98
N PRO A 157 12.62 6.67 -2.96
CA PRO A 157 11.87 5.44 -3.27
C PRO A 157 12.78 4.32 -3.74
N GLY A 158 12.37 3.08 -3.46
CA GLY A 158 13.01 1.86 -3.94
C GLY A 158 11.98 0.83 -4.38
N ALA A 159 12.41 -0.11 -5.21
CA ALA A 159 11.63 -1.25 -5.62
C ALA A 159 12.06 -2.51 -4.87
N LEU A 160 11.11 -3.29 -4.39
CA LEU A 160 11.39 -4.58 -3.75
C LEU A 160 11.95 -5.60 -4.75
N SER A 161 11.59 -5.47 -6.04
CA SER A 161 12.16 -6.30 -7.12
C SER A 161 13.67 -6.11 -7.30
N ASP A 162 14.23 -4.95 -6.94
CA ASP A 162 15.69 -4.72 -6.93
C ASP A 162 16.43 -5.69 -5.99
N TYR A 163 15.70 -6.28 -5.04
CA TYR A 163 16.19 -7.22 -4.02
C TYR A 163 15.66 -8.65 -4.23
N GLY A 164 15.04 -8.92 -5.37
CA GLY A 164 14.46 -10.24 -5.69
C GLY A 164 13.20 -10.57 -4.90
N ILE A 165 12.51 -9.56 -4.35
CA ILE A 165 11.25 -9.73 -3.62
C ILE A 165 10.08 -9.48 -4.57
N THR A 166 9.14 -10.40 -4.59
CA THR A 166 7.96 -10.37 -5.45
C THR A 166 6.68 -10.07 -4.66
N ALA A 167 5.60 -9.72 -5.36
CA ALA A 167 4.28 -9.59 -4.75
C ALA A 167 3.79 -10.92 -4.14
N GLU A 168 4.20 -12.08 -4.69
CA GLU A 168 3.84 -13.39 -4.16
C GLU A 168 4.54 -13.69 -2.82
N ASP A 169 5.79 -13.24 -2.64
CA ASP A 169 6.47 -13.34 -1.35
C ASP A 169 5.69 -12.60 -0.27
N ILE A 170 5.27 -11.38 -0.56
CA ILE A 170 4.45 -10.56 0.35
C ILE A 170 3.08 -11.22 0.58
N TRP A 171 2.45 -11.75 -0.48
CA TRP A 171 1.17 -12.44 -0.38
C TRP A 171 1.23 -13.68 0.52
N THR A 172 2.35 -14.39 0.51
CA THR A 172 2.55 -15.55 1.39
C THR A 172 2.50 -15.14 2.87
N ILE A 173 3.15 -14.04 3.24
CA ILE A 173 3.09 -13.48 4.59
C ILE A 173 1.65 -13.09 4.97
N ILE A 174 0.90 -12.50 4.04
CA ILE A 174 -0.50 -12.14 4.30
C ILE A 174 -1.33 -13.40 4.65
N LYS A 175 -1.17 -14.48 3.88
CA LYS A 175 -1.87 -15.73 4.12
C LYS A 175 -1.57 -16.30 5.51
N GLU A 176 -0.31 -16.30 5.91
CA GLU A 176 0.13 -16.77 7.21
C GLU A 176 -0.46 -15.89 8.34
N HIS A 177 -0.38 -14.59 8.18
CA HIS A 177 -0.88 -13.62 9.19
C HIS A 177 -2.40 -13.67 9.36
N THR A 178 -3.13 -13.85 8.26
CA THR A 178 -4.61 -13.94 8.30
C THR A 178 -5.11 -15.29 8.79
N SER A 179 -4.37 -16.38 8.57
CA SER A 179 -4.72 -17.70 9.10
C SER A 179 -4.50 -17.82 10.60
N LEU A 180 -3.45 -17.17 11.15
CA LEU A 180 -3.18 -17.12 12.59
C LEU A 180 -4.26 -16.34 13.36
N SER A 181 -4.83 -15.28 12.77
CA SER A 181 -5.89 -14.51 13.42
C SER A 181 -7.25 -15.23 13.47
N SER A 182 -7.46 -16.26 12.66
CA SER A 182 -8.70 -17.06 12.68
C SER A 182 -8.72 -18.17 13.76
N HIS A 183 -7.59 -18.43 14.43
CA HIS A 183 -7.46 -19.45 15.48
C HIS A 183 -7.42 -18.89 16.91
N THR A 184 -7.46 -17.56 17.07
CA THR A 184 -7.39 -16.89 18.40
C THR A 184 -8.70 -16.23 18.82
N SER A 185 -9.81 -16.54 18.20
CA SER A 185 -11.16 -16.04 18.54
C SER A 185 -12.06 -17.13 19.14
#